data_0091bc6a6cbe82618eddcae8ba560e0c
#
_entry.id   0091bc6a6cbe82618eddcae8ba560e0c
#
_cell.length_a   1.000
_cell.length_b   1.000
_cell.length_c   1.000
_cell.angle_alpha   90.00
_cell.angle_beta   90.00
_cell.angle_gamma   90.00
#
_symmetry.space_group_name_H-M   'P 1'
#
loop_
_entity.id
_entity.type
_entity.pdbx_description
1 polymer ?
#
loop_
_entity_poly.entity_id
_entity_poly.type
_entity_poly.pdbx_seq_one_letter_code
_entity_poly.pdbx_strand_id
1 'polypeptide(L)'
;MNKVFKVVYSKSKGCYVVVPETAKNNNGKKKVLASVLAGLAVAGAMGGIAPQEAQAGYDTGNSHVNIWADTNPKSNGQNYNVGQNSIVVGYQNTTDNVAGHDGKVAIGAKNTSTNNASTAVGNENKATGGAATAVGAGNNASGKASVALGNVNNADAKDAVAVGTYNNVNYTKGS
;
A
#
# COMPACT_ATOMS: atom_id res chain seq x y z
N MET A 1 -3.22 -53.38 16.02
CA MET A 1 -2.29 -53.25 14.88
C MET A 1 -0.93 -52.84 15.41
N ASN A 2 0.08 -53.67 15.27
CA ASN A 2 1.45 -53.32 15.66
C ASN A 2 2.01 -52.30 14.68
N LYS A 3 2.45 -51.11 15.16
CA LYS A 3 3.13 -50.14 14.34
C LYS A 3 4.62 -50.54 14.26
N VAL A 4 5.10 -50.86 13.10
CA VAL A 4 6.50 -51.18 12.84
C VAL A 4 7.22 -49.91 12.44
N PHE A 5 8.40 -49.66 13.05
CA PHE A 5 9.22 -48.48 12.82
C PHE A 5 10.60 -48.94 12.34
N LYS A 6 11.24 -48.14 11.49
CA LYS A 6 12.63 -48.32 11.08
C LYS A 6 13.48 -47.11 11.44
N VAL A 7 14.76 -47.32 11.67
CA VAL A 7 15.74 -46.28 11.92
C VAL A 7 16.43 -45.92 10.62
N VAL A 8 16.39 -44.65 10.23
CA VAL A 8 17.08 -44.13 9.05
C VAL A 8 17.99 -42.97 9.39
N TYR A 9 19.13 -42.86 8.72
CA TYR A 9 20.01 -41.72 8.91
C TYR A 9 19.52 -40.51 8.12
N SER A 10 19.25 -39.41 8.82
CA SER A 10 18.85 -38.15 8.20
C SER A 10 20.08 -37.30 7.90
N LYS A 11 20.45 -37.19 6.61
CA LYS A 11 21.57 -36.34 6.15
C LYS A 11 21.36 -34.84 6.47
N SER A 12 20.13 -34.37 6.52
CA SER A 12 19.80 -32.98 6.81
C SER A 12 19.93 -32.62 8.31
N LYS A 13 19.74 -33.62 9.19
CA LYS A 13 19.84 -33.46 10.64
C LYS A 13 21.13 -34.03 11.23
N GLY A 14 21.92 -34.74 10.44
CA GLY A 14 23.17 -35.37 10.88
C GLY A 14 23.01 -36.47 11.95
N CYS A 15 21.80 -37.05 12.08
CA CYS A 15 21.50 -38.03 13.12
C CYS A 15 20.55 -39.12 12.61
N TYR A 16 20.48 -40.25 13.36
CA TYR A 16 19.51 -41.30 13.11
C TYR A 16 18.13 -40.90 13.63
N VAL A 17 17.08 -41.08 12.82
CA VAL A 17 15.69 -40.82 13.18
C VAL A 17 14.84 -42.05 13.00
N VAL A 18 13.86 -42.22 13.91
CA VAL A 18 12.89 -43.32 13.84
C VAL A 18 11.72 -42.87 12.99
N VAL A 19 11.40 -43.63 11.94
CA VAL A 19 10.31 -43.34 11.04
C VAL A 19 9.40 -44.57 10.88
N PRO A 20 8.09 -44.39 10.59
CA PRO A 20 7.24 -45.51 10.27
C PRO A 20 7.79 -46.30 9.07
N GLU A 21 7.68 -47.62 9.11
CA GLU A 21 8.21 -48.48 8.03
C GLU A 21 7.58 -48.20 6.66
N THR A 22 6.36 -47.66 6.67
CA THR A 22 5.64 -47.21 5.46
C THR A 22 6.13 -45.86 4.93
N ALA A 23 7.03 -45.17 5.62
CA ALA A 23 7.59 -43.92 5.13
C ALA A 23 8.47 -44.18 3.91
N LYS A 24 8.02 -43.80 2.73
CA LYS A 24 8.82 -43.81 1.51
C LYS A 24 9.92 -42.78 1.61
N ASN A 25 11.14 -43.15 1.27
CA ASN A 25 12.26 -42.24 1.16
C ASN A 25 12.00 -41.30 -0.05
N ASN A 26 11.42 -40.15 0.22
CA ASN A 26 11.33 -39.09 -0.79
C ASN A 26 12.72 -38.49 -0.96
N ASN A 27 13.55 -39.07 -1.80
CA ASN A 27 14.64 -38.36 -2.48
C ASN A 27 14.01 -37.33 -3.41
N GLY A 28 13.16 -36.49 -2.85
CA GLY A 28 12.32 -35.51 -3.53
C GLY A 28 13.00 -34.17 -3.62
N LYS A 29 13.88 -34.06 -4.58
CA LYS A 29 14.10 -32.79 -5.24
C LYS A 29 12.75 -32.18 -5.63
N LYS A 30 12.40 -30.99 -5.08
CA LYS A 30 11.61 -29.96 -5.75
C LYS A 30 10.14 -30.25 -6.14
N LYS A 31 9.41 -31.13 -5.51
CA LYS A 31 7.96 -31.30 -5.83
C LYS A 31 7.00 -30.60 -4.86
N VAL A 32 7.47 -30.15 -3.69
CA VAL A 32 6.59 -29.51 -2.72
C VAL A 32 6.24 -28.07 -3.13
N LEU A 33 7.15 -27.37 -3.81
CA LEU A 33 6.82 -26.03 -4.34
C LEU A 33 5.83 -26.07 -5.50
N ALA A 34 5.90 -27.11 -6.35
CA ALA A 34 4.98 -27.24 -7.50
C ALA A 34 3.54 -27.58 -7.07
N SER A 35 3.36 -28.32 -5.96
CA SER A 35 2.02 -28.67 -5.48
C SER A 35 1.35 -27.52 -4.72
N VAL A 36 2.13 -26.65 -4.07
CA VAL A 36 1.59 -25.41 -3.45
C VAL A 36 1.21 -24.40 -4.53
N LEU A 37 2.05 -24.25 -5.58
CA LEU A 37 1.68 -23.39 -6.71
C LEU A 37 0.50 -23.97 -7.54
N ALA A 38 0.40 -25.29 -7.70
CA ALA A 38 -0.74 -25.90 -8.40
C ALA A 38 -2.04 -25.80 -7.60
N GLY A 39 -1.97 -25.83 -6.26
CA GLY A 39 -3.12 -25.57 -5.39
C GLY A 39 -3.63 -24.12 -5.49
N LEU A 40 -2.74 -23.15 -5.65
CA LEU A 40 -3.11 -21.76 -5.88
C LEU A 40 -3.70 -21.54 -7.29
N ALA A 41 -3.21 -22.24 -8.30
CA ALA A 41 -3.72 -22.14 -9.67
C ALA A 41 -5.12 -22.74 -9.86
N VAL A 42 -5.48 -23.78 -9.09
CA VAL A 42 -6.82 -24.39 -9.13
C VAL A 42 -7.87 -23.52 -8.43
N ALA A 43 -7.49 -22.74 -7.42
CA ALA A 43 -8.41 -21.78 -6.80
C ALA A 43 -8.80 -20.62 -7.76
N GLY A 44 -7.97 -20.30 -8.74
CA GLY A 44 -8.28 -19.29 -9.77
C GLY A 44 -9.15 -19.81 -10.94
N ALA A 45 -9.37 -21.12 -11.06
CA ALA A 45 -10.18 -21.71 -12.14
C ALA A 45 -11.65 -21.96 -11.76
N MET A 46 -11.99 -21.88 -10.48
CA MET A 46 -13.39 -21.91 -10.01
C MET A 46 -13.88 -20.46 -9.91
N GLY A 47 -14.58 -20.00 -10.93
CA GLY A 47 -15.08 -18.63 -11.13
C GLY A 47 -15.77 -18.00 -9.91
N GLY A 48 -15.02 -17.56 -8.95
CA GLY A 48 -15.45 -16.87 -7.76
C GLY A 48 -14.25 -16.18 -7.13
N ILE A 49 -14.23 -14.87 -7.21
CA ILE A 49 -13.45 -13.92 -6.41
C ILE A 49 -12.04 -14.45 -6.05
N ALA A 50 -11.09 -14.29 -6.95
CA ALA A 50 -9.69 -14.34 -6.55
C ALA A 50 -9.50 -13.32 -5.42
N PRO A 51 -8.89 -13.70 -4.28
CA PRO A 51 -8.55 -12.72 -3.27
C PRO A 51 -7.61 -11.71 -3.94
N GLN A 52 -8.03 -10.46 -3.96
CA GLN A 52 -7.20 -9.40 -4.51
C GLN A 52 -5.98 -9.24 -3.63
N GLU A 53 -4.86 -9.59 -4.17
CA GLU A 53 -3.59 -9.37 -3.51
C GLU A 53 -3.34 -7.86 -3.42
N ALA A 54 -3.20 -7.36 -2.21
CA ALA A 54 -2.67 -6.01 -2.01
C ALA A 54 -1.23 -6.02 -2.54
N GLN A 55 -0.99 -5.33 -3.64
CA GLN A 55 0.36 -5.19 -4.15
C GLN A 55 1.12 -4.16 -3.32
N ALA A 56 2.08 -4.63 -2.53
CA ALA A 56 3.09 -3.77 -1.94
C ALA A 56 4.27 -3.70 -2.93
N GLY A 57 4.40 -2.59 -3.63
CA GLY A 57 5.57 -2.31 -4.46
C GLY A 57 6.71 -1.81 -3.57
N TYR A 58 7.78 -2.60 -3.41
CA TYR A 58 9.03 -2.14 -2.83
C TYR A 58 9.99 -1.82 -3.97
N ASP A 59 10.36 -0.55 -4.13
CA ASP A 59 11.39 -0.12 -5.07
C ASP A 59 12.70 0.08 -4.31
N THR A 60 13.76 -0.59 -4.79
CA THR A 60 15.09 -0.61 -4.16
C THR A 60 15.90 0.68 -4.31
N GLY A 61 15.35 1.70 -4.96
CA GLY A 61 16.05 2.97 -5.22
C GLY A 61 15.56 4.17 -4.42
N ASN A 62 14.32 4.14 -3.95
CA ASN A 62 13.65 5.24 -3.28
C ASN A 62 12.78 4.68 -2.15
N SER A 63 13.02 5.10 -0.92
CA SER A 63 12.28 4.63 0.25
C SER A 63 10.84 5.11 0.19
N HIS A 64 9.94 4.33 -0.41
CA HIS A 64 8.50 4.62 -0.40
C HIS A 64 7.66 3.36 -0.14
N VAL A 65 6.46 3.55 0.39
CA VAL A 65 5.46 2.50 0.55
C VAL A 65 4.31 2.78 -0.41
N ASN A 66 4.07 1.87 -1.33
CA ASN A 66 2.95 1.95 -2.27
C ASN A 66 2.10 0.70 -2.13
N ILE A 67 0.90 0.85 -1.57
CA ILE A 67 -0.09 -0.23 -1.42
C ILE A 67 -1.37 0.20 -2.14
N TRP A 68 -1.80 -0.59 -3.10
CA TRP A 68 -3.04 -0.35 -3.82
C TRP A 68 -3.86 -1.63 -3.94
N ALA A 69 -5.16 -1.51 -3.94
CA ALA A 69 -6.08 -2.61 -4.19
C ALA A 69 -7.06 -2.19 -5.28
N ASP A 70 -7.17 -2.99 -6.33
CA ASP A 70 -8.15 -2.80 -7.39
C ASP A 70 -9.11 -3.99 -7.41
N THR A 71 -10.38 -3.75 -7.17
CA THR A 71 -11.44 -4.77 -7.23
C THR A 71 -12.05 -4.89 -8.63
N ASN A 72 -11.66 -4.03 -9.57
CA ASN A 72 -12.18 -4.04 -10.92
C ASN A 72 -11.05 -4.25 -11.93
N PRO A 73 -10.99 -5.41 -12.63
CA PRO A 73 -9.93 -5.68 -13.61
C PRO A 73 -9.95 -4.74 -14.83
N LYS A 74 -10.97 -3.89 -14.95
CA LYS A 74 -11.10 -2.87 -16.00
C LYS A 74 -10.82 -1.45 -15.52
N SER A 75 -10.62 -1.23 -14.23
CA SER A 75 -10.28 0.06 -13.68
C SER A 75 -8.79 0.13 -13.39
N ASN A 76 -8.18 1.26 -13.74
CA ASN A 76 -6.81 1.54 -13.36
C ASN A 76 -6.79 2.11 -11.94
N GLY A 77 -6.89 1.22 -10.93
CA GLY A 77 -6.91 1.59 -9.51
C GLY A 77 -5.57 1.95 -8.92
N GLN A 78 -4.54 1.96 -9.74
CA GLN A 78 -3.16 2.23 -9.30
C GLN A 78 -3.00 3.65 -8.74
N ASN A 79 -2.11 3.77 -7.77
CA ASN A 79 -1.62 5.07 -7.34
C ASN A 79 -0.64 5.64 -8.38
N TYR A 80 -0.64 6.95 -8.56
CA TYR A 80 0.13 7.62 -9.61
C TYR A 80 1.30 8.42 -9.06
N ASN A 81 2.40 8.46 -9.82
CA ASN A 81 3.56 9.29 -9.54
C ASN A 81 4.07 9.14 -8.10
N VAL A 82 4.24 7.91 -7.65
CA VAL A 82 4.72 7.66 -6.28
C VAL A 82 6.14 8.19 -6.13
N GLY A 83 6.26 9.31 -5.44
CA GLY A 83 7.52 10.01 -5.24
C GLY A 83 8.40 9.38 -4.17
N GLN A 84 9.63 9.86 -4.07
CA GLN A 84 10.60 9.40 -3.08
C GLN A 84 10.12 9.63 -1.64
N ASN A 85 10.50 8.76 -0.72
CA ASN A 85 10.19 8.85 0.72
C ASN A 85 8.71 9.11 1.00
N SER A 86 7.80 8.51 0.22
CA SER A 86 6.37 8.72 0.34
C SER A 86 5.61 7.46 0.78
N ILE A 87 4.48 7.66 1.44
CA ILE A 87 3.52 6.61 1.79
C ILE A 87 2.26 6.81 0.97
N VAL A 88 1.94 5.84 0.12
CA VAL A 88 0.74 5.91 -0.75
C VAL A 88 -0.05 4.63 -0.59
N VAL A 89 -1.25 4.74 -0.05
CA VAL A 89 -2.10 3.57 0.26
C VAL A 89 -3.52 3.80 -0.24
N GLY A 90 -4.06 2.88 -1.04
CA GLY A 90 -5.45 2.88 -1.47
C GLY A 90 -5.62 3.03 -2.99
N TYR A 91 -6.59 3.80 -3.43
CA TYR A 91 -7.08 3.83 -4.80
C TYR A 91 -6.83 5.18 -5.47
N GLN A 92 -6.13 5.20 -6.61
CA GLN A 92 -5.90 6.39 -7.46
C GLN A 92 -5.34 7.61 -6.70
N ASN A 93 -4.53 7.38 -5.67
CA ASN A 93 -3.84 8.48 -5.01
C ASN A 93 -2.65 8.94 -5.85
N THR A 94 -2.33 10.22 -5.77
CA THR A 94 -1.24 10.85 -6.54
C THR A 94 -0.26 11.54 -5.60
N THR A 95 1.04 11.27 -5.79
CA THR A 95 2.12 12.09 -5.25
C THR A 95 3.03 12.52 -6.40
N ASP A 96 3.79 13.60 -6.22
CA ASP A 96 4.78 14.00 -7.23
C ASP A 96 6.12 13.25 -7.03
N ASN A 97 6.90 13.18 -8.10
CA ASN A 97 8.27 12.63 -8.07
C ASN A 97 9.29 13.73 -8.35
N VAL A 98 9.20 14.84 -7.62
CA VAL A 98 10.09 15.97 -7.75
C VAL A 98 11.21 15.84 -6.72
N ALA A 99 12.45 16.04 -7.15
CA ALA A 99 13.62 16.00 -6.25
C ALA A 99 13.49 17.05 -5.13
N GLY A 100 13.69 16.62 -3.87
CA GLY A 100 13.51 17.47 -2.69
C GLY A 100 12.07 17.58 -2.18
N HIS A 101 11.11 16.91 -2.85
CA HIS A 101 9.75 16.77 -2.35
C HIS A 101 9.59 15.42 -1.62
N ASP A 102 10.08 15.33 -0.41
CA ASP A 102 10.09 14.11 0.39
C ASP A 102 8.99 14.09 1.47
N GLY A 103 8.75 12.90 2.06
CA GLY A 103 7.86 12.74 3.20
C GLY A 103 6.37 12.93 2.91
N LYS A 104 5.93 12.64 1.68
CA LYS A 104 4.53 12.75 1.29
C LYS A 104 3.69 11.58 1.79
N VAL A 105 2.45 11.86 2.20
CA VAL A 105 1.47 10.84 2.60
C VAL A 105 0.19 11.01 1.81
N ALA A 106 -0.26 9.96 1.12
CA ALA A 106 -1.56 9.92 0.43
C ALA A 106 -2.27 8.60 0.76
N ILE A 107 -3.31 8.65 1.57
CA ILE A 107 -4.02 7.45 2.06
C ILE A 107 -5.52 7.57 1.80
N GLY A 108 -6.12 6.54 1.16
CA GLY A 108 -7.53 6.48 0.86
C GLY A 108 -7.82 6.45 -0.63
N ALA A 109 -8.71 7.30 -1.14
CA ALA A 109 -9.08 7.29 -2.55
C ALA A 109 -8.94 8.68 -3.20
N LYS A 110 -8.28 8.74 -4.37
CA LYS A 110 -8.14 9.93 -5.21
C LYS A 110 -7.53 11.14 -4.49
N ASN A 111 -6.71 10.91 -3.47
CA ASN A 111 -6.01 11.98 -2.79
C ASN A 111 -4.80 12.43 -3.61
N THR A 112 -4.50 13.71 -3.51
CA THR A 112 -3.31 14.32 -4.12
C THR A 112 -2.44 14.90 -3.02
N SER A 113 -1.21 14.41 -2.88
CA SER A 113 -0.21 14.91 -1.95
C SER A 113 1.04 15.24 -2.75
N THR A 114 1.22 16.50 -3.06
CA THR A 114 2.37 17.00 -3.80
C THR A 114 3.12 18.02 -2.98
N ASN A 115 4.41 18.19 -3.26
CA ASN A 115 5.28 19.05 -2.49
C ASN A 115 5.81 18.40 -1.18
N ASN A 116 6.82 19.00 -0.59
CA ASN A 116 7.55 18.46 0.54
C ASN A 116 6.68 18.33 1.80
N ALA A 117 6.74 17.18 2.48
CA ALA A 117 6.07 16.88 3.74
C ALA A 117 4.54 17.10 3.73
N SER A 118 3.89 17.00 2.57
CA SER A 118 2.44 17.15 2.47
C SER A 118 1.70 15.85 2.85
N THR A 119 0.49 15.98 3.40
CA THR A 119 -0.34 14.86 3.84
C THR A 119 -1.78 14.99 3.35
N ALA A 120 -2.27 14.00 2.61
CA ALA A 120 -3.66 13.90 2.13
C ALA A 120 -4.27 12.56 2.55
N VAL A 121 -5.31 12.56 3.38
CA VAL A 121 -5.92 11.35 3.93
C VAL A 121 -7.44 11.39 3.80
N GLY A 122 -8.04 10.36 3.22
CA GLY A 122 -9.49 10.23 3.05
C GLY A 122 -9.92 10.09 1.58
N ASN A 123 -10.83 10.94 1.12
CA ASN A 123 -11.35 10.89 -0.25
C ASN A 123 -11.22 12.25 -0.95
N GLU A 124 -10.62 12.27 -2.14
CA GLU A 124 -10.52 13.46 -3.01
C GLU A 124 -9.88 14.71 -2.33
N ASN A 125 -9.01 14.49 -1.33
CA ASN A 125 -8.30 15.60 -0.69
C ASN A 125 -7.08 16.02 -1.52
N LYS A 126 -6.75 17.33 -1.46
CA LYS A 126 -5.58 17.91 -2.11
C LYS A 126 -4.71 18.62 -1.09
N ALA A 127 -3.52 18.11 -0.85
CA ALA A 127 -2.46 18.74 -0.06
C ALA A 127 -1.31 19.11 -1.00
N THR A 128 -1.33 20.33 -1.52
CA THR A 128 -0.40 20.79 -2.57
C THR A 128 0.59 21.86 -2.09
N GLY A 129 0.38 22.42 -0.93
CA GLY A 129 1.35 23.29 -0.27
C GLY A 129 2.48 22.50 0.41
N GLY A 130 3.66 23.08 0.54
CA GLY A 130 4.73 22.47 1.34
C GLY A 130 4.31 22.36 2.80
N ALA A 131 4.45 21.19 3.42
CA ALA A 131 3.96 20.85 4.77
C ALA A 131 2.44 21.04 4.95
N ALA A 132 1.66 20.97 3.86
CA ALA A 132 0.21 21.09 3.92
C ALA A 132 -0.45 19.78 4.37
N THR A 133 -1.58 19.89 5.07
CA THR A 133 -2.38 18.75 5.54
C THR A 133 -3.83 18.88 5.12
N ALA A 134 -4.36 17.89 4.39
CA ALA A 134 -5.77 17.79 3.99
C ALA A 134 -6.33 16.42 4.42
N VAL A 135 -7.31 16.41 5.34
CA VAL A 135 -7.87 15.19 5.90
C VAL A 135 -9.40 15.22 5.90
N GLY A 136 -10.03 14.15 5.39
CA GLY A 136 -11.48 14.02 5.31
C GLY A 136 -11.97 13.80 3.88
N ALA A 137 -12.87 14.63 3.37
CA ALA A 137 -13.39 14.50 2.02
C ALA A 137 -13.41 15.85 1.26
N GLY A 138 -12.78 15.87 0.08
CA GLY A 138 -12.82 17.02 -0.81
C GLY A 138 -12.11 18.27 -0.28
N ASN A 139 -11.20 18.15 0.69
CA ASN A 139 -10.48 19.29 1.25
C ASN A 139 -9.32 19.71 0.35
N ASN A 140 -9.05 21.02 0.30
CA ASN A 140 -7.92 21.59 -0.41
C ASN A 140 -7.03 22.40 0.55
N ALA A 141 -5.78 21.97 0.71
CA ALA A 141 -4.74 22.65 1.48
C ALA A 141 -3.60 23.01 0.53
N SER A 142 -3.70 24.18 -0.11
CA SER A 142 -2.75 24.67 -1.11
C SER A 142 -1.73 25.67 -0.58
N GLY A 143 -2.04 26.31 0.54
CA GLY A 143 -1.10 27.19 1.22
C GLY A 143 0.08 26.43 1.85
N LYS A 144 1.26 27.05 1.91
CA LYS A 144 2.39 26.50 2.67
C LYS A 144 2.01 26.34 4.15
N ALA A 145 2.26 25.19 4.74
CA ALA A 145 1.90 24.84 6.13
C ALA A 145 0.40 25.00 6.44
N SER A 146 -0.47 24.90 5.42
CA SER A 146 -1.92 25.01 5.60
C SER A 146 -2.54 23.69 6.07
N VAL A 147 -3.67 23.78 6.75
CA VAL A 147 -4.44 22.65 7.28
C VAL A 147 -5.91 22.77 6.86
N ALA A 148 -6.44 21.75 6.21
CA ALA A 148 -7.85 21.63 5.85
C ALA A 148 -8.40 20.28 6.36
N LEU A 149 -9.27 20.31 7.37
CA LEU A 149 -9.81 19.12 8.03
C LEU A 149 -11.33 19.10 7.98
N GLY A 150 -11.91 17.99 7.55
CA GLY A 150 -13.36 17.77 7.52
C GLY A 150 -13.90 17.56 6.13
N ASN A 151 -14.86 18.37 5.68
CA ASN A 151 -15.50 18.20 4.40
C ASN A 151 -15.51 19.49 3.57
N VAL A 152 -14.94 19.44 2.37
CA VAL A 152 -14.93 20.53 1.38
C VAL A 152 -14.39 21.85 1.96
N ASN A 153 -13.32 21.79 2.75
CA ASN A 153 -12.65 22.99 3.24
C ASN A 153 -11.54 23.43 2.29
N ASN A 154 -11.33 24.72 2.19
CA ASN A 154 -10.25 25.32 1.41
C ASN A 154 -9.34 26.18 2.31
N ALA A 155 -8.06 25.84 2.35
CA ALA A 155 -7.02 26.53 3.10
C ALA A 155 -5.91 26.95 2.13
N ASP A 156 -6.07 28.09 1.49
CA ASP A 156 -5.23 28.57 0.38
C ASP A 156 -4.10 29.52 0.85
N ALA A 157 -4.32 30.18 1.98
CA ALA A 157 -3.30 31.07 2.51
C ALA A 157 -2.16 30.30 3.20
N LYS A 158 -0.97 30.88 3.23
CA LYS A 158 0.12 30.38 4.06
C LYS A 158 -0.33 30.34 5.52
N ASP A 159 0.00 29.24 6.21
CA ASP A 159 -0.35 28.98 7.62
C ASP A 159 -1.88 28.99 7.87
N ALA A 160 -2.72 28.85 6.85
CA ALA A 160 -4.18 28.82 6.97
C ALA A 160 -4.66 27.54 7.64
N VAL A 161 -5.68 27.67 8.48
CA VAL A 161 -6.37 26.54 9.11
C VAL A 161 -7.87 26.62 8.84
N ALA A 162 -8.41 25.61 8.14
CA ALA A 162 -9.83 25.44 7.85
C ALA A 162 -10.31 24.11 8.42
N VAL A 163 -11.17 24.14 9.43
CA VAL A 163 -11.67 22.93 10.11
C VAL A 163 -13.20 22.96 10.14
N GLY A 164 -13.82 21.85 9.74
CA GLY A 164 -15.28 21.72 9.70
C GLY A 164 -15.80 21.39 8.31
N THR A 165 -16.80 22.12 7.87
CA THR A 165 -17.45 21.88 6.57
C THR A 165 -17.62 23.18 5.81
N TYR A 166 -17.22 23.20 4.52
CA TYR A 166 -17.35 24.35 3.61
C TYR A 166 -16.64 25.63 4.08
N ASN A 167 -15.57 25.53 4.88
CA ASN A 167 -14.80 26.70 5.25
C ASN A 167 -13.85 27.11 4.13
N ASN A 168 -13.64 28.39 3.96
CA ASN A 168 -12.77 28.96 2.95
C ASN A 168 -11.83 29.99 3.58
N VAL A 169 -10.54 29.68 3.64
CA VAL A 169 -9.50 30.54 4.19
C VAL A 169 -8.51 30.88 3.11
N ASN A 170 -8.74 32.01 2.44
CA ASN A 170 -7.95 32.48 1.31
C ASN A 170 -7.01 33.61 1.71
N TYR A 171 -5.94 33.78 0.95
CA TYR A 171 -5.11 34.98 1.02
C TYR A 171 -5.89 36.15 0.40
N THR A 172 -6.32 37.10 1.23
CA THR A 172 -6.73 38.40 0.73
C THR A 172 -5.48 39.28 0.60
N LYS A 173 -5.08 39.56 -0.61
CA LYS A 173 -4.04 40.57 -0.88
C LYS A 173 -4.58 41.88 -0.34
N GLY A 174 -4.05 42.35 0.78
CA GLY A 174 -4.38 43.69 1.29
C GLY A 174 -4.02 44.73 0.22
N SER A 175 -4.97 45.57 -0.09
CA SER A 175 -4.80 46.77 -0.94
C SER A 175 -3.89 47.77 -0.26
#